data_bbb1f8d069cf554811cc7f53820fcaf5
#
_entry.id   bbb1f8d069cf554811cc7f53820fcaf5
#
_cell.length_a   1.000
_cell.length_b   1.000
_cell.length_c   1.000
_cell.angle_alpha   90.00
_cell.angle_beta   90.00
_cell.angle_gamma   90.00
#
_symmetry.space_group_name_H-M   'P 1'
#
loop_
_entity.id
_entity.type
_entity.pdbx_description
1 polymer ?
#
loop_
_entity_poly.entity_id
_entity_poly.type
_entity_poly.pdbx_seq_one_letter_code
_entity_poly.pdbx_strand_id
1 'polypeptide(L)'
;MRRPATRLLHVLLSVPVLTSATVIAASPTAHAQAAAPTPLVVVIDPGHGGAIDPAQPDMPFDPGAIAPSNGLMEKDATLAVSLRLRALLQQDDVNAILTRSDDRSLDVQQRSATANNNGAAVFVSVHFNSFTDGGPNGSLVLYPKDGDLAFAQTMSDAMGTYLKPLGVVNDGVVLRDNWWIHTQMPTVTVEPAFLSNTREASLIATPGFKQVLAMSIRSGIEKYEPQLLQRKAQIVAWNMAHPEHPVTPATTALAVHAAAPASAGWFGTLVRYTLLLALFAAVMRWPRTAWVMVRADLRFTRASIGRVVVRRNAKRRRRRAVALRALEAHAQRFARPHHIYDELF
;
A
#
# COMPACT_ATOMS: atom_id res chain seq x y z
N MET A 1 50.44 102.35 52.77
CA MET A 1 49.32 102.00 51.86
C MET A 1 49.21 100.52 51.73
N ARG A 2 48.30 99.84 52.45
CA ARG A 2 48.11 98.41 52.44
C ARG A 2 46.66 98.18 52.02
N ARG A 3 46.48 97.40 50.95
CA ARG A 3 45.16 96.97 50.44
C ARG A 3 44.76 95.67 51.15
N PRO A 4 43.49 95.53 51.53
CA PRO A 4 43.00 94.28 52.17
C PRO A 4 42.71 93.21 51.14
N ALA A 5 43.02 91.97 51.49
CA ALA A 5 42.74 90.78 50.73
C ALA A 5 41.32 90.29 51.00
N THR A 6 40.54 90.13 49.95
CA THR A 6 39.18 89.54 49.96
C THR A 6 39.28 88.00 49.87
N ARG A 7 38.82 87.34 50.92
CA ARG A 7 38.71 85.87 50.92
C ARG A 7 37.38 85.46 50.25
N LEU A 8 37.49 84.73 49.18
CA LEU A 8 36.33 84.07 48.51
C LEU A 8 36.03 82.73 49.24
N LEU A 9 34.84 82.63 49.80
CA LEU A 9 34.35 81.39 50.41
C LEU A 9 33.73 80.49 49.34
N HIS A 10 34.34 79.34 49.05
CA HIS A 10 33.80 78.35 48.14
C HIS A 10 32.86 77.44 48.92
N VAL A 11 31.55 77.54 48.64
CA VAL A 11 30.54 76.58 49.09
C VAL A 11 30.51 75.43 48.12
N LEU A 12 30.98 74.26 48.53
CA LEU A 12 30.85 73.01 47.80
C LEU A 12 29.41 72.42 48.02
N LEU A 13 28.57 72.53 47.02
CA LEU A 13 27.31 71.81 46.96
C LEU A 13 27.57 70.38 46.53
N SER A 14 27.49 69.40 47.43
CA SER A 14 27.49 67.98 47.16
C SER A 14 26.11 67.56 46.70
N VAL A 15 26.00 67.19 45.42
CA VAL A 15 24.79 66.57 44.82
C VAL A 15 24.88 65.09 45.05
N PRO A 16 23.89 64.41 45.68
CA PRO A 16 23.89 63.00 45.80
C PRO A 16 23.49 62.34 44.40
N VAL A 17 24.40 61.60 43.83
CA VAL A 17 24.11 60.75 42.64
C VAL A 17 23.33 59.52 43.12
N LEU A 18 22.01 59.52 42.90
CA LEU A 18 21.20 58.32 43.01
C LEU A 18 21.52 57.39 41.84
N THR A 19 22.30 56.36 42.09
CA THR A 19 22.49 55.27 41.17
C THR A 19 21.25 54.35 41.22
N SER A 20 20.34 54.53 40.27
CA SER A 20 19.23 53.56 40.05
C SER A 20 19.80 52.25 39.51
N ALA A 21 19.90 51.26 40.35
CA ALA A 21 20.19 49.85 39.89
C ALA A 21 18.98 49.31 39.12
N THR A 22 19.05 49.34 37.81
CA THR A 22 18.06 48.69 36.95
C THR A 22 18.27 47.16 37.08
N VAL A 23 17.41 46.50 37.87
CA VAL A 23 17.35 45.03 37.88
C VAL A 23 16.75 44.59 36.54
N ILE A 24 17.60 44.16 35.61
CA ILE A 24 17.18 43.48 34.40
C ILE A 24 16.69 42.11 34.88
N ALA A 25 15.37 41.98 35.07
CA ALA A 25 14.75 40.66 35.22
C ALA A 25 14.99 39.92 33.89
N ALA A 26 15.87 38.91 33.89
CA ALA A 26 16.00 37.99 32.78
C ALA A 26 14.64 37.27 32.62
N SER A 27 13.92 37.63 31.57
CA SER A 27 12.72 36.87 31.18
C SER A 27 13.12 35.40 30.99
N PRO A 28 12.40 34.46 31.58
CA PRO A 28 12.68 33.06 31.31
C PRO A 28 12.56 32.85 29.80
N THR A 29 13.68 32.49 29.15
CA THR A 29 13.66 32.05 27.77
C THR A 29 12.69 30.91 27.70
N ALA A 30 11.52 31.15 27.12
CA ALA A 30 10.59 30.07 26.81
C ALA A 30 11.37 29.05 25.94
N HIS A 31 11.80 27.96 26.54
CA HIS A 31 12.38 26.86 25.77
C HIS A 31 11.27 26.44 24.85
N ALA A 32 11.43 26.70 23.54
CA ALA A 32 10.51 26.20 22.55
C ALA A 32 10.45 24.69 22.77
N GLN A 33 9.28 24.20 23.21
CA GLN A 33 9.07 22.79 23.47
C GLN A 33 9.35 22.07 22.14
N ALA A 34 10.31 21.16 22.14
CA ALA A 34 10.66 20.42 20.92
C ALA A 34 9.39 19.76 20.37
N ALA A 35 9.15 19.91 19.07
CA ALA A 35 8.01 19.28 18.45
C ALA A 35 8.20 17.75 18.47
N ALA A 36 7.09 17.02 18.67
CA ALA A 36 7.10 15.58 18.62
C ALA A 36 7.66 15.07 17.28
N PRO A 37 8.53 14.06 17.28
CA PRO A 37 9.09 13.50 16.04
C PRO A 37 7.98 12.82 15.23
N THR A 38 7.91 13.10 13.93
CA THR A 38 6.92 12.47 13.03
C THR A 38 7.49 11.19 12.45
N PRO A 39 6.79 10.04 12.47
CA PRO A 39 7.22 8.82 11.80
C PRO A 39 7.48 9.05 10.31
N LEU A 40 8.52 8.42 9.76
CA LEU A 40 8.74 8.43 8.31
C LEU A 40 7.69 7.58 7.61
N VAL A 41 7.31 7.98 6.41
CA VAL A 41 6.33 7.27 5.60
C VAL A 41 7.04 6.35 4.60
N VAL A 42 6.64 5.09 4.54
CA VAL A 42 7.03 4.14 3.50
C VAL A 42 5.76 3.67 2.81
N VAL A 43 5.70 3.80 1.49
CA VAL A 43 4.57 3.28 0.71
C VAL A 43 4.98 1.97 0.06
N ILE A 44 4.17 0.95 0.30
CA ILE A 44 4.30 -0.40 -0.24
C ILE A 44 3.16 -0.62 -1.22
N ASP A 45 3.47 -1.04 -2.42
CA ASP A 45 2.49 -1.31 -3.45
C ASP A 45 2.41 -2.81 -3.75
N PRO A 46 1.36 -3.50 -3.26
CA PRO A 46 1.10 -4.87 -3.70
C PRO A 46 0.65 -4.86 -5.16
N GLY A 47 1.49 -5.36 -6.07
CA GLY A 47 1.17 -5.41 -7.50
C GLY A 47 -0.15 -6.13 -7.80
N HIS A 48 -0.78 -5.76 -8.93
CA HIS A 48 -2.04 -6.36 -9.40
C HIS A 48 -3.23 -6.17 -8.47
N GLY A 49 -4.35 -6.88 -8.72
CA GLY A 49 -5.55 -6.88 -7.89
C GLY A 49 -6.71 -7.60 -8.58
N GLY A 50 -7.51 -8.34 -7.82
CA GLY A 50 -8.48 -9.26 -8.38
C GLY A 50 -9.92 -8.83 -8.37
N ALA A 51 -10.33 -7.96 -7.46
CA ALA A 51 -11.70 -7.49 -7.40
C ALA A 51 -11.83 -6.13 -8.08
N ILE A 52 -12.92 -5.93 -8.76
CA ILE A 52 -13.29 -4.61 -9.27
C ILE A 52 -13.65 -3.74 -8.07
N ASP A 53 -13.01 -2.58 -7.95
CA ASP A 53 -13.38 -1.57 -6.95
C ASP A 53 -14.81 -1.09 -7.27
N PRO A 54 -15.76 -1.16 -6.31
CA PRO A 54 -17.13 -0.63 -6.53
C PRO A 54 -17.16 0.85 -6.92
N ALA A 55 -16.15 1.64 -6.51
CA ALA A 55 -15.98 3.02 -6.92
C ALA A 55 -15.46 3.17 -8.37
N GLN A 56 -14.95 2.08 -8.96
CA GLN A 56 -14.38 2.02 -10.31
C GLN A 56 -14.80 0.72 -11.01
N PRO A 57 -16.09 0.55 -11.32
CA PRO A 57 -16.64 -0.72 -11.82
C PRO A 57 -16.08 -1.16 -13.18
N ASP A 58 -15.45 -0.25 -13.90
CA ASP A 58 -14.86 -0.50 -15.23
C ASP A 58 -13.40 -0.97 -15.16
N MET A 59 -12.79 -1.01 -13.96
CA MET A 59 -11.44 -1.53 -13.79
C MET A 59 -11.36 -3.01 -14.15
N PRO A 60 -10.41 -3.42 -14.99
CA PRO A 60 -10.26 -4.81 -15.37
C PRO A 60 -9.76 -5.66 -14.19
N PHE A 61 -10.20 -6.93 -14.16
CA PHE A 61 -9.59 -7.94 -13.30
C PHE A 61 -8.14 -8.17 -13.70
N ASP A 62 -7.22 -7.93 -12.77
CA ASP A 62 -5.78 -8.09 -12.98
C ASP A 62 -5.17 -9.05 -11.93
N PRO A 63 -5.14 -10.35 -12.21
CA PRO A 63 -4.56 -11.34 -11.31
C PRO A 63 -3.03 -11.35 -11.33
N GLY A 64 -2.37 -10.64 -12.25
CA GLY A 64 -0.96 -10.81 -12.55
C GLY A 64 -0.67 -12.16 -13.19
N ALA A 65 0.55 -12.65 -13.04
CA ALA A 65 0.93 -13.98 -13.47
C ALA A 65 0.23 -15.05 -12.62
N ILE A 66 -0.04 -16.20 -13.26
CA ILE A 66 -0.59 -17.39 -12.59
C ILE A 66 0.41 -18.52 -12.76
N ALA A 67 0.91 -19.05 -11.64
CA ALA A 67 1.89 -20.12 -11.64
C ALA A 67 1.32 -21.39 -12.30
N PRO A 68 1.91 -21.90 -13.40
CA PRO A 68 1.39 -23.08 -14.09
C PRO A 68 1.40 -24.35 -13.23
N SER A 69 2.29 -24.43 -12.25
CA SER A 69 2.51 -25.62 -11.43
C SER A 69 1.51 -25.79 -10.29
N ASN A 70 0.96 -24.68 -9.74
CA ASN A 70 0.12 -24.75 -8.54
C ASN A 70 -1.06 -23.76 -8.55
N GLY A 71 -1.23 -22.95 -9.61
CA GLY A 71 -2.33 -22.01 -9.75
C GLY A 71 -2.24 -20.77 -8.87
N LEU A 72 -1.10 -20.53 -8.17
CA LEU A 72 -0.90 -19.35 -7.35
C LEU A 72 -0.97 -18.08 -8.21
N MET A 73 -1.82 -17.14 -7.84
CA MET A 73 -1.93 -15.85 -8.51
C MET A 73 -0.95 -14.84 -7.91
N GLU A 74 -0.33 -14.05 -8.76
CA GLU A 74 0.63 -13.03 -8.33
C GLU A 74 0.01 -12.04 -7.36
N LYS A 75 -1.19 -11.54 -7.64
CA LYS A 75 -1.92 -10.61 -6.77
C LYS A 75 -2.05 -11.07 -5.32
N ASP A 76 -2.21 -12.38 -5.09
CA ASP A 76 -2.38 -12.95 -3.75
C ASP A 76 -1.02 -13.05 -3.04
N ALA A 77 0.02 -13.40 -3.78
CA ALA A 77 1.38 -13.48 -3.26
C ALA A 77 1.94 -12.09 -2.88
N THR A 78 1.76 -11.10 -3.77
CA THR A 78 2.20 -9.72 -3.54
C THR A 78 1.51 -9.09 -2.34
N LEU A 79 0.19 -9.26 -2.21
CA LEU A 79 -0.56 -8.79 -1.04
C LEU A 79 -0.07 -9.45 0.25
N ALA A 80 0.14 -10.76 0.22
CA ALA A 80 0.58 -11.50 1.41
C ALA A 80 1.98 -11.11 1.89
N VAL A 81 2.92 -10.79 0.98
CA VAL A 81 4.25 -10.25 1.31
C VAL A 81 4.14 -8.83 1.85
N SER A 82 3.39 -7.98 1.17
CA SER A 82 3.23 -6.57 1.53
C SER A 82 2.59 -6.36 2.90
N LEU A 83 1.61 -7.20 3.27
CA LEU A 83 1.00 -7.17 4.61
C LEU A 83 2.02 -7.54 5.70
N ARG A 84 2.91 -8.50 5.45
CA ARG A 84 4.00 -8.85 6.37
C ARG A 84 5.03 -7.74 6.48
N LEU A 85 5.43 -7.16 5.35
CA LEU A 85 6.36 -6.03 5.30
C LEU A 85 5.82 -4.84 6.08
N ARG A 86 4.54 -4.50 5.89
CA ARG A 86 3.88 -3.44 6.67
C ARG A 86 3.98 -3.71 8.17
N ALA A 87 3.66 -4.94 8.61
CA ALA A 87 3.72 -5.29 10.02
C ALA A 87 5.14 -5.18 10.60
N LEU A 88 6.17 -5.53 9.82
CA LEU A 88 7.56 -5.39 10.24
C LEU A 88 7.97 -3.91 10.35
N LEU A 89 7.63 -3.08 9.37
CA LEU A 89 7.94 -1.64 9.39
C LEU A 89 7.20 -0.90 10.50
N GLN A 90 5.97 -1.29 10.82
CA GLN A 90 5.22 -0.72 11.94
C GLN A 90 5.89 -1.01 13.31
N GLN A 91 6.57 -2.17 13.47
CA GLN A 91 7.38 -2.47 14.65
C GLN A 91 8.62 -1.57 14.75
N ASP A 92 8.97 -0.89 13.68
CA ASP A 92 10.08 0.07 13.61
C ASP A 92 9.61 1.53 13.68
N ASP A 93 8.39 1.76 14.16
CA ASP A 93 7.76 3.08 14.25
C ASP A 93 7.67 3.82 12.89
N VAL A 94 7.59 3.06 11.80
CA VAL A 94 7.41 3.56 10.43
C VAL A 94 5.92 3.62 10.10
N ASN A 95 5.48 4.73 9.52
CA ASN A 95 4.14 4.83 8.93
C ASN A 95 4.11 4.10 7.59
N ALA A 96 3.86 2.80 7.62
CA ALA A 96 3.83 1.95 6.44
C ALA A 96 2.42 1.92 5.81
N ILE A 97 2.27 2.55 4.66
CA ILE A 97 1.01 2.67 3.91
C ILE A 97 1.02 1.68 2.76
N LEU A 98 -0.06 0.91 2.62
CA LEU A 98 -0.28 0.05 1.46
C LEU A 98 -1.14 0.79 0.41
N THR A 99 -0.83 0.64 -0.87
CA THR A 99 -1.71 1.14 -1.95
C THR A 99 -3.04 0.38 -1.97
N ARG A 100 -3.00 -0.93 -1.72
CA ARG A 100 -4.17 -1.79 -1.46
C ARG A 100 -3.90 -2.76 -0.32
N SER A 101 -4.92 -3.12 0.43
CA SER A 101 -4.84 -4.06 1.55
C SER A 101 -5.84 -5.21 1.44
N ASP A 102 -6.58 -5.22 0.36
CA ASP A 102 -7.55 -6.23 -0.04
C ASP A 102 -7.39 -6.56 -1.53
N ASP A 103 -8.34 -7.30 -2.08
CA ASP A 103 -8.30 -7.76 -3.47
C ASP A 103 -8.92 -6.74 -4.46
N ARG A 104 -8.76 -5.43 -4.20
CA ARG A 104 -9.15 -4.38 -5.15
C ARG A 104 -8.12 -4.20 -6.26
N SER A 105 -8.58 -3.77 -7.42
CA SER A 105 -7.73 -3.33 -8.53
C SER A 105 -7.50 -1.81 -8.44
N LEU A 106 -6.27 -1.38 -8.70
CA LEU A 106 -5.87 0.03 -8.75
C LEU A 106 -5.07 0.28 -10.02
N ASP A 107 -5.26 1.44 -10.63
CA ASP A 107 -4.39 1.88 -11.71
C ASP A 107 -3.04 2.42 -11.21
N VAL A 108 -2.10 2.62 -12.13
CA VAL A 108 -0.76 3.11 -11.83
C VAL A 108 -0.77 4.52 -11.24
N GLN A 109 -1.70 5.37 -11.68
CA GLN A 109 -1.84 6.74 -11.21
C GLN A 109 -2.30 6.77 -9.74
N GLN A 110 -3.27 5.94 -9.38
CA GLN A 110 -3.74 5.81 -8.00
C GLN A 110 -2.64 5.32 -7.06
N ARG A 111 -1.83 4.34 -7.51
CA ARG A 111 -0.70 3.80 -6.74
C ARG A 111 0.38 4.85 -6.51
N SER A 112 0.83 5.53 -7.57
CA SER A 112 1.83 6.61 -7.48
C SER A 112 1.31 7.83 -6.72
N ALA A 113 0.02 8.20 -6.89
CA ALA A 113 -0.61 9.27 -6.13
C ALA A 113 -0.65 8.96 -4.63
N THR A 114 -0.87 7.70 -4.24
CA THR A 114 -0.80 7.29 -2.84
C THR A 114 0.57 7.61 -2.24
N ALA A 115 1.66 7.34 -2.97
CA ALA A 115 3.01 7.64 -2.50
C ALA A 115 3.28 9.15 -2.45
N ASN A 116 2.97 9.86 -3.53
CA ASN A 116 3.24 11.29 -3.66
C ASN A 116 2.45 12.12 -2.64
N ASN A 117 1.15 11.84 -2.46
CA ASN A 117 0.27 12.60 -1.57
C ASN A 117 0.58 12.36 -0.08
N ASN A 118 1.23 11.25 0.27
CA ASN A 118 1.64 10.97 1.64
C ASN A 118 3.09 11.36 1.93
N GLY A 119 3.81 11.97 0.98
CA GLY A 119 5.20 12.36 1.17
C GLY A 119 6.10 11.19 1.55
N ALA A 120 5.97 10.06 0.86
CA ALA A 120 6.73 8.87 1.17
C ALA A 120 8.24 9.11 1.06
N ALA A 121 9.01 8.58 2.01
CA ALA A 121 10.47 8.58 1.94
C ALA A 121 10.97 7.63 0.84
N VAL A 122 10.30 6.47 0.68
CA VAL A 122 10.54 5.52 -0.39
C VAL A 122 9.22 4.85 -0.84
N PHE A 123 9.19 4.40 -2.09
CA PHE A 123 8.11 3.60 -2.66
C PHE A 123 8.66 2.24 -3.13
N VAL A 124 8.02 1.15 -2.68
CA VAL A 124 8.38 -0.21 -3.06
C VAL A 124 7.19 -0.93 -3.65
N SER A 125 7.22 -1.20 -4.94
CA SER A 125 6.24 -2.07 -5.61
C SER A 125 6.69 -3.53 -5.51
N VAL A 126 5.79 -4.41 -5.10
CA VAL A 126 6.07 -5.84 -4.89
C VAL A 126 5.39 -6.64 -5.98
N HIS A 127 6.17 -7.34 -6.76
CA HIS A 127 5.76 -8.20 -7.86
C HIS A 127 6.39 -9.59 -7.76
N PHE A 128 6.11 -10.45 -8.69
CA PHE A 128 6.77 -11.73 -8.94
C PHE A 128 6.94 -11.93 -10.43
N ASN A 129 8.15 -12.23 -10.84
CA ASN A 129 8.49 -12.39 -12.23
C ASN A 129 7.81 -13.60 -12.87
N SER A 130 7.66 -13.58 -14.18
CA SER A 130 7.11 -14.71 -14.94
C SER A 130 7.63 -14.67 -16.37
N PHE A 131 7.87 -15.85 -16.93
CA PHE A 131 8.29 -16.01 -18.30
C PHE A 131 7.45 -17.06 -19.02
N THR A 132 7.57 -17.13 -20.35
CA THR A 132 6.78 -18.07 -21.19
C THR A 132 7.12 -19.54 -20.95
N ASP A 133 8.33 -19.82 -20.46
CA ASP A 133 8.75 -21.15 -20.04
C ASP A 133 9.15 -21.16 -18.56
N GLY A 134 9.33 -22.33 -17.97
CA GLY A 134 9.64 -22.49 -16.55
C GLY A 134 11.15 -22.47 -16.23
N GLY A 135 12.03 -22.16 -17.19
CA GLY A 135 13.49 -22.18 -17.03
C GLY A 135 14.02 -21.00 -16.20
N PRO A 136 13.62 -19.74 -16.52
CA PRO A 136 14.07 -18.58 -15.75
C PRO A 136 13.74 -18.67 -14.26
N ASN A 137 14.67 -18.21 -13.44
CA ASN A 137 14.60 -18.22 -11.98
C ASN A 137 15.47 -17.10 -11.44
N GLY A 138 15.30 -16.73 -10.17
CA GLY A 138 16.14 -15.73 -9.51
C GLY A 138 15.36 -14.49 -9.06
N SER A 139 16.08 -13.55 -8.49
CA SER A 139 15.53 -12.26 -8.01
C SER A 139 16.10 -11.09 -8.78
N LEU A 140 15.24 -10.16 -9.13
CA LEU A 140 15.58 -8.95 -9.87
C LEU A 140 14.98 -7.73 -9.20
N VAL A 141 15.64 -6.57 -9.28
CA VAL A 141 15.07 -5.29 -8.86
C VAL A 141 15.04 -4.34 -10.04
N LEU A 142 13.85 -3.82 -10.35
CA LEU A 142 13.66 -2.82 -11.38
C LEU A 142 13.65 -1.42 -10.76
N TYR A 143 14.17 -0.44 -11.48
CA TYR A 143 14.11 0.96 -11.07
C TYR A 143 13.77 1.89 -12.25
N PRO A 144 12.90 2.92 -12.04
CA PRO A 144 12.34 3.71 -13.14
C PRO A 144 13.21 4.91 -13.56
N LYS A 145 14.10 5.38 -12.71
CA LYS A 145 14.88 6.61 -12.91
C LYS A 145 16.34 6.40 -12.48
N ASP A 146 17.28 7.03 -13.14
CA ASP A 146 18.72 6.92 -12.80
C ASP A 146 19.00 7.26 -11.31
N GLY A 147 18.26 8.21 -10.74
CA GLY A 147 18.36 8.57 -9.33
C GLY A 147 17.96 7.46 -8.35
N ASP A 148 17.24 6.43 -8.81
CA ASP A 148 16.78 5.32 -8.00
C ASP A 148 17.79 4.14 -7.97
N LEU A 149 18.86 4.19 -8.77
CA LEU A 149 19.87 3.12 -8.89
C LEU A 149 20.44 2.71 -7.55
N ALA A 150 20.81 3.67 -6.68
CA ALA A 150 21.39 3.37 -5.36
C ALA A 150 20.41 2.61 -4.48
N PHE A 151 19.13 2.94 -4.54
CA PHE A 151 18.08 2.21 -3.82
C PHE A 151 17.90 0.80 -4.38
N ALA A 152 17.87 0.66 -5.71
CA ALA A 152 17.75 -0.63 -6.37
C ALA A 152 18.92 -1.58 -6.03
N GLN A 153 20.16 -1.10 -6.06
CA GLN A 153 21.35 -1.89 -5.68
C GLN A 153 21.29 -2.33 -4.23
N THR A 154 20.97 -1.41 -3.30
CA THR A 154 20.83 -1.73 -1.88
C THR A 154 19.73 -2.77 -1.64
N MET A 155 18.61 -2.65 -2.34
CA MET A 155 17.51 -3.61 -2.27
C MET A 155 17.89 -4.97 -2.83
N SER A 156 18.55 -5.01 -3.99
CA SER A 156 19.04 -6.24 -4.62
C SER A 156 20.04 -6.98 -3.74
N ASP A 157 20.99 -6.27 -3.12
CA ASP A 157 21.96 -6.86 -2.20
C ASP A 157 21.30 -7.44 -0.95
N ALA A 158 20.32 -6.74 -0.40
CA ALA A 158 19.56 -7.25 0.73
C ALA A 158 18.78 -8.50 0.34
N MET A 159 18.07 -8.50 -0.79
CA MET A 159 17.36 -9.67 -1.30
C MET A 159 18.33 -10.83 -1.54
N GLY A 160 19.46 -10.60 -2.21
CA GLY A 160 20.48 -11.61 -2.44
C GLY A 160 20.99 -12.26 -1.15
N THR A 161 21.19 -11.46 -0.09
CA THR A 161 21.61 -11.97 1.22
C THR A 161 20.59 -12.93 1.83
N TYR A 162 19.32 -12.61 1.79
CA TYR A 162 18.26 -13.40 2.40
C TYR A 162 17.79 -14.59 1.55
N LEU A 163 17.86 -14.48 0.22
CA LEU A 163 17.30 -15.47 -0.70
C LEU A 163 18.33 -16.52 -1.14
N LYS A 164 19.62 -16.20 -1.14
CA LYS A 164 20.71 -17.14 -1.47
C LYS A 164 20.66 -18.46 -0.68
N PRO A 165 20.42 -18.47 0.65
CA PRO A 165 20.30 -19.73 1.41
C PRO A 165 19.12 -20.59 0.97
N LEU A 166 18.11 -20.00 0.31
CA LEU A 166 16.95 -20.70 -0.24
C LEU A 166 17.18 -21.12 -1.71
N GLY A 167 18.38 -20.86 -2.24
CA GLY A 167 18.79 -21.21 -3.59
C GLY A 167 18.15 -20.35 -4.67
N VAL A 168 17.73 -19.13 -4.35
CA VAL A 168 17.33 -18.13 -5.34
C VAL A 168 18.56 -17.30 -5.71
N VAL A 169 18.83 -17.20 -7.01
CA VAL A 169 19.96 -16.42 -7.54
C VAL A 169 19.59 -14.93 -7.52
N ASN A 170 20.58 -14.07 -7.33
CA ASN A 170 20.38 -12.63 -7.47
C ASN A 170 20.82 -12.19 -8.87
N ASP A 171 19.90 -11.74 -9.71
CA ASP A 171 20.13 -11.28 -11.08
C ASP A 171 20.42 -9.77 -11.14
N GLY A 172 20.51 -9.10 -9.99
CA GLY A 172 20.92 -7.70 -9.89
C GLY A 172 19.79 -6.69 -10.12
N VAL A 173 20.09 -5.61 -10.85
CA VAL A 173 19.20 -4.47 -11.05
C VAL A 173 19.08 -4.11 -12.53
N VAL A 174 17.90 -3.63 -12.94
CA VAL A 174 17.65 -3.20 -14.32
C VAL A 174 16.90 -1.86 -14.35
N LEU A 175 17.41 -0.92 -15.12
CA LEU A 175 16.69 0.33 -15.43
C LEU A 175 15.52 -0.01 -16.36
N ARG A 176 14.37 -0.08 -15.77
CA ARG A 176 13.10 -0.41 -16.43
C ARG A 176 11.97 0.07 -15.55
N ASP A 177 10.76 0.03 -16.06
CA ASP A 177 9.55 0.31 -15.34
C ASP A 177 9.10 1.77 -15.42
N ASN A 178 8.78 2.16 -16.63
CA ASN A 178 8.26 3.49 -16.92
C ASN A 178 6.94 3.81 -16.20
N TRP A 179 6.34 2.85 -15.50
CA TRP A 179 5.10 3.07 -14.75
C TRP A 179 5.31 4.02 -13.57
N TRP A 180 6.52 4.00 -12.96
CA TRP A 180 6.84 4.77 -11.76
C TRP A 180 7.65 6.05 -12.01
N ILE A 181 7.78 6.48 -13.25
CA ILE A 181 8.55 7.71 -13.57
C ILE A 181 7.99 8.97 -12.92
N HIS A 182 6.71 8.96 -12.54
CA HIS A 182 6.04 10.09 -11.89
C HIS A 182 6.08 10.05 -10.36
N THR A 183 6.69 9.04 -9.74
CA THR A 183 6.93 9.04 -8.30
C THR A 183 7.98 10.08 -7.93
N GLN A 184 7.77 10.78 -6.81
CA GLN A 184 8.60 11.91 -6.37
C GLN A 184 9.70 11.50 -5.38
N MET A 185 9.75 10.25 -5.00
CA MET A 185 10.69 9.66 -4.05
C MET A 185 11.48 8.53 -4.72
N PRO A 186 12.55 8.02 -4.06
CA PRO A 186 13.24 6.81 -4.48
C PRO A 186 12.28 5.63 -4.60
N THR A 187 12.33 4.94 -5.73
CA THR A 187 11.33 3.96 -6.15
C THR A 187 11.98 2.71 -6.72
N VAL A 188 11.49 1.55 -6.31
CA VAL A 188 11.89 0.25 -6.87
C VAL A 188 10.69 -0.67 -7.02
N THR A 189 10.76 -1.57 -8.02
CA THR A 189 9.92 -2.76 -8.12
C THR A 189 10.77 -3.98 -7.79
N VAL A 190 10.35 -4.79 -6.84
CA VAL A 190 11.03 -6.04 -6.49
C VAL A 190 10.34 -7.22 -7.16
N GLU A 191 11.14 -8.05 -7.82
CA GLU A 191 10.76 -9.28 -8.52
C GLU A 191 11.53 -10.45 -7.89
N PRO A 192 11.17 -10.91 -6.69
CA PRO A 192 12.03 -11.76 -5.86
C PRO A 192 12.14 -13.21 -6.31
N ALA A 193 11.29 -13.66 -7.22
CA ALA A 193 11.29 -15.01 -7.76
C ALA A 193 10.31 -15.13 -8.94
N PHE A 194 10.39 -16.23 -9.71
CA PHE A 194 9.55 -16.49 -10.88
C PHE A 194 8.36 -17.40 -10.57
N LEU A 195 7.15 -16.92 -10.81
CA LEU A 195 5.93 -17.74 -10.72
C LEU A 195 5.85 -18.81 -11.82
N SER A 196 6.48 -18.58 -12.97
CA SER A 196 6.58 -19.58 -14.05
C SER A 196 7.50 -20.75 -13.69
N ASN A 197 8.49 -20.56 -12.80
CA ASN A 197 9.40 -21.61 -12.37
C ASN A 197 8.75 -22.49 -11.29
N THR A 198 8.63 -23.81 -11.55
CA THR A 198 7.94 -24.76 -10.65
C THR A 198 8.51 -24.77 -9.22
N ARG A 199 9.86 -24.70 -9.10
CA ARG A 199 10.52 -24.70 -7.80
C ARG A 199 10.23 -23.41 -7.04
N GLU A 200 10.37 -22.26 -7.70
CA GLU A 200 10.17 -20.96 -7.07
C GLU A 200 8.69 -20.71 -6.77
N ALA A 201 7.77 -21.10 -7.64
CA ALA A 201 6.34 -21.07 -7.35
C ALA A 201 5.98 -21.89 -6.10
N SER A 202 6.65 -23.04 -5.88
CA SER A 202 6.48 -23.83 -4.67
C SER A 202 7.02 -23.13 -3.42
N LEU A 203 8.15 -22.40 -3.52
CA LEU A 203 8.67 -21.55 -2.45
C LEU A 203 7.70 -20.41 -2.14
N ILE A 204 7.26 -19.66 -3.18
CA ILE A 204 6.35 -18.52 -3.05
C ILE A 204 5.03 -18.94 -2.37
N ALA A 205 4.55 -20.17 -2.60
CA ALA A 205 3.35 -20.67 -1.95
C ALA A 205 3.49 -20.75 -0.42
N THR A 206 4.73 -20.89 0.11
CA THR A 206 4.94 -21.11 1.54
C THR A 206 4.86 -19.80 2.37
N PRO A 207 4.27 -19.82 3.56
CA PRO A 207 4.28 -18.67 4.47
C PRO A 207 5.69 -18.24 4.89
N GLY A 208 6.60 -19.21 5.07
CA GLY A 208 7.98 -18.95 5.48
C GLY A 208 8.76 -18.15 4.45
N PHE A 209 8.65 -18.49 3.17
CA PHE A 209 9.29 -17.74 2.09
C PHE A 209 8.78 -16.30 2.01
N LYS A 210 7.46 -16.10 2.10
CA LYS A 210 6.85 -14.76 2.12
C LYS A 210 7.35 -13.92 3.30
N GLN A 211 7.59 -14.55 4.46
CA GLN A 211 8.18 -13.87 5.62
C GLN A 211 9.63 -13.47 5.36
N VAL A 212 10.45 -14.36 4.78
CA VAL A 212 11.83 -14.06 4.40
C VAL A 212 11.88 -12.92 3.38
N LEU A 213 10.98 -12.90 2.39
CA LEU A 213 10.86 -11.79 1.44
C LEU A 213 10.56 -10.47 2.14
N ALA A 214 9.58 -10.43 3.02
CA ALA A 214 9.24 -9.23 3.77
C ALA A 214 10.45 -8.72 4.60
N MET A 215 11.20 -9.63 5.24
CA MET A 215 12.42 -9.29 5.99
C MET A 215 13.52 -8.76 5.08
N SER A 216 13.71 -9.34 3.90
CA SER A 216 14.71 -8.88 2.94
C SER A 216 14.41 -7.48 2.42
N ILE A 217 13.16 -7.20 2.07
CA ILE A 217 12.72 -5.89 1.60
C ILE A 217 12.86 -4.84 2.73
N ARG A 218 12.42 -5.17 3.96
CA ARG A 218 12.66 -4.32 5.13
C ARG A 218 14.13 -3.97 5.29
N SER A 219 15.03 -4.98 5.23
CA SER A 219 16.47 -4.76 5.33
C SER A 219 17.01 -3.85 4.22
N GLY A 220 16.51 -3.97 2.99
CA GLY A 220 16.85 -3.08 1.88
C GLY A 220 16.43 -1.62 2.15
N ILE A 221 15.21 -1.42 2.64
CA ILE A 221 14.70 -0.08 3.01
C ILE A 221 15.56 0.53 4.13
N GLU A 222 15.80 -0.20 5.21
CA GLU A 222 16.57 0.28 6.37
C GLU A 222 18.01 0.66 6.01
N LYS A 223 18.64 -0.11 5.13
CA LYS A 223 20.00 0.16 4.67
C LYS A 223 20.09 1.38 3.76
N TYR A 224 19.08 1.57 2.92
CA TYR A 224 19.04 2.70 2.00
C TYR A 224 18.65 3.99 2.70
N GLU A 225 17.69 3.92 3.63
CA GLU A 225 17.15 5.09 4.36
C GLU A 225 17.50 4.99 5.86
N PRO A 226 18.75 5.31 6.24
CA PRO A 226 19.20 5.19 7.62
C PRO A 226 18.47 6.14 8.58
N GLN A 227 17.78 7.18 8.07
CA GLN A 227 16.94 8.06 8.88
C GLN A 227 15.77 7.31 9.54
N LEU A 228 15.35 6.17 9.00
CA LEU A 228 14.33 5.32 9.62
C LEU A 228 14.75 4.88 11.03
N LEU A 229 15.97 4.39 11.18
CA LEU A 229 16.51 3.96 12.48
C LEU A 229 16.75 5.14 13.42
N GLN A 230 17.23 6.28 12.90
CA GLN A 230 17.38 7.50 13.69
C GLN A 230 16.02 8.03 14.16
N ARG A 231 15.02 8.04 13.30
CA ARG A 231 13.67 8.47 13.64
C ARG A 231 13.02 7.56 14.67
N LYS A 232 13.19 6.26 14.54
CA LYS A 232 12.77 5.29 15.56
C LYS A 232 13.37 5.62 16.93
N ALA A 233 14.68 5.84 16.99
CA ALA A 233 15.34 6.22 18.25
C ALA A 233 14.79 7.53 18.84
N GLN A 234 14.50 8.53 18.00
CA GLN A 234 13.89 9.79 18.41
C GLN A 234 12.47 9.58 18.98
N ILE A 235 11.65 8.75 18.31
CA ILE A 235 10.28 8.43 18.76
C ILE A 235 10.33 7.69 20.09
N VAL A 236 11.19 6.68 20.23
CA VAL A 236 11.37 5.95 21.50
C VAL A 236 11.77 6.89 22.63
N ALA A 237 12.77 7.76 22.41
CA ALA A 237 13.21 8.73 23.40
C ALA A 237 12.10 9.72 23.77
N TRP A 238 11.34 10.19 22.77
CA TRP A 238 10.19 11.06 22.99
C TRP A 238 9.11 10.39 23.83
N ASN A 239 8.72 9.16 23.48
CA ASN A 239 7.69 8.41 24.18
C ASN A 239 8.06 8.10 25.64
N MET A 240 9.35 7.87 25.90
CA MET A 240 9.86 7.70 27.27
C MET A 240 9.76 9.01 28.08
N ALA A 241 9.99 10.15 27.43
CA ALA A 241 9.90 11.47 28.08
C ALA A 241 8.47 12.01 28.20
N HIS A 242 7.54 11.54 27.35
CA HIS A 242 6.16 12.02 27.26
C HIS A 242 5.17 10.84 27.23
N PRO A 243 5.09 10.01 28.27
CA PRO A 243 4.26 8.81 28.28
C PRO A 243 2.75 9.10 28.17
N GLU A 244 2.33 10.32 28.50
CA GLU A 244 0.94 10.81 28.37
C GLU A 244 0.55 11.17 26.93
N HIS A 245 1.55 11.41 26.05
CA HIS A 245 1.37 11.80 24.64
C HIS A 245 2.33 11.02 23.71
N PRO A 246 2.23 9.69 23.67
CA PRO A 246 3.15 8.89 22.86
C PRO A 246 2.90 9.12 21.37
N VAL A 247 3.98 9.28 20.62
CA VAL A 247 3.96 9.22 19.17
C VAL A 247 3.83 7.74 18.76
N THR A 248 2.78 7.43 18.05
CA THR A 248 2.60 6.12 17.42
C THR A 248 2.56 6.29 15.91
N PRO A 249 3.09 5.34 15.12
CA PRO A 249 2.85 5.32 13.69
C PRO A 249 1.34 5.42 13.46
N ALA A 250 0.94 6.21 12.48
CA ALA A 250 -0.46 6.19 12.09
C ALA A 250 -0.77 4.74 11.69
N THR A 251 -1.46 4.04 12.59
CA THR A 251 -2.18 2.86 12.17
C THR A 251 -3.19 3.45 11.20
N THR A 252 -2.86 3.41 9.91
CA THR A 252 -3.88 3.60 8.89
C THR A 252 -4.81 2.43 9.13
N ALA A 253 -5.73 2.60 10.11
CA ALA A 253 -6.97 1.93 10.02
C ALA A 253 -7.35 2.25 8.58
N LEU A 254 -7.15 1.26 7.69
CA LEU A 254 -7.88 1.27 6.47
C LEU A 254 -9.25 1.69 6.90
N ALA A 255 -9.67 2.87 6.49
CA ALA A 255 -11.05 3.10 6.31
C ALA A 255 -11.46 1.96 5.36
N VAL A 256 -11.64 0.77 5.95
CA VAL A 256 -12.65 -0.11 5.47
C VAL A 256 -13.81 0.85 5.46
N HIS A 257 -14.14 1.38 4.28
CA HIS A 257 -15.52 1.60 3.97
C HIS A 257 -16.11 0.18 4.01
N ALA A 258 -16.22 -0.38 5.22
CA ALA A 258 -17.35 -1.16 5.55
C ALA A 258 -18.45 -0.21 5.12
N ALA A 259 -19.01 -0.44 3.94
CA ALA A 259 -20.34 0.01 3.64
C ALA A 259 -21.08 -0.36 4.92
N ALA A 260 -21.38 0.67 5.73
CA ALA A 260 -22.06 0.48 6.99
C ALA A 260 -23.17 -0.48 6.60
N PRO A 261 -23.32 -1.66 7.22
CA PRO A 261 -24.43 -2.51 6.89
C PRO A 261 -25.58 -1.53 7.00
N ALA A 262 -26.20 -1.24 5.83
CA ALA A 262 -27.34 -0.34 5.81
C ALA A 262 -28.15 -0.90 6.94
N SER A 263 -28.27 -0.16 8.03
CA SER A 263 -28.98 -0.57 9.19
C SER A 263 -30.40 -0.77 8.68
N ALA A 264 -30.60 -1.94 8.07
CA ALA A 264 -31.91 -2.48 7.83
C ALA A 264 -32.42 -2.64 9.25
N GLY A 265 -32.94 -1.52 9.76
CA GLY A 265 -33.49 -1.49 11.08
C GLY A 265 -34.41 -2.68 11.13
N TRP A 266 -34.42 -3.39 12.24
CA TRP A 266 -35.25 -4.56 12.52
C TRP A 266 -36.67 -4.41 11.97
N PHE A 267 -37.14 -3.16 11.78
CA PHE A 267 -38.37 -2.77 11.08
C PHE A 267 -38.39 -3.20 9.61
N GLY A 268 -37.31 -3.05 8.85
CA GLY A 268 -37.26 -3.47 7.45
C GLY A 268 -37.31 -4.98 7.29
N THR A 269 -36.71 -5.70 8.23
CA THR A 269 -36.75 -7.17 8.29
C THR A 269 -38.16 -7.64 8.68
N LEU A 270 -38.80 -7.00 9.66
CA LEU A 270 -40.17 -7.32 10.11
C LEU A 270 -41.19 -7.03 8.99
N VAL A 271 -41.06 -5.93 8.27
CA VAL A 271 -41.93 -5.62 7.13
C VAL A 271 -41.75 -6.64 6.00
N ARG A 272 -40.53 -7.11 5.72
CA ARG A 272 -40.30 -8.15 4.72
C ARG A 272 -40.94 -9.48 5.11
N TYR A 273 -40.81 -9.90 6.39
CA TYR A 273 -41.42 -11.16 6.85
C TYR A 273 -42.94 -11.07 6.93
N THR A 274 -43.54 -9.92 7.32
CA THR A 274 -44.99 -9.74 7.32
C THR A 274 -45.58 -9.73 5.91
N LEU A 275 -44.88 -9.11 4.93
CA LEU A 275 -45.31 -9.15 3.52
C LEU A 275 -45.20 -10.57 2.92
N LEU A 276 -44.15 -11.31 3.24
CA LEU A 276 -43.98 -12.72 2.82
C LEU A 276 -45.06 -13.63 3.40
N LEU A 277 -45.40 -13.46 4.68
CA LEU A 277 -46.49 -14.21 5.34
C LEU A 277 -47.86 -13.85 4.78
N ALA A 278 -48.11 -12.58 4.50
CA ALA A 278 -49.32 -12.13 3.86
C ALA A 278 -49.47 -12.70 2.45
N LEU A 279 -48.36 -12.71 1.65
CA LEU A 279 -48.31 -13.29 0.32
C LEU A 279 -48.57 -14.81 0.37
N PHE A 280 -47.96 -15.50 1.34
CA PHE A 280 -48.13 -16.93 1.56
C PHE A 280 -49.59 -17.26 1.92
N ALA A 281 -50.18 -16.50 2.83
CA ALA A 281 -51.59 -16.66 3.22
C ALA A 281 -52.58 -16.37 2.06
N ALA A 282 -52.27 -15.42 1.22
CA ALA A 282 -53.04 -15.10 -0.01
C ALA A 282 -52.95 -16.26 -1.02
N VAL A 283 -51.75 -16.84 -1.20
CA VAL A 283 -51.54 -17.99 -2.11
C VAL A 283 -52.25 -19.24 -1.60
N MET A 284 -52.31 -19.45 -0.29
CA MET A 284 -52.98 -20.63 0.30
C MET A 284 -54.50 -20.51 0.30
N ARG A 285 -55.07 -19.31 0.20
CA ARG A 285 -56.52 -19.05 0.09
C ARG A 285 -57.02 -19.05 -1.34
N TRP A 286 -56.19 -19.19 -2.35
CA TRP A 286 -56.58 -19.16 -3.77
C TRP A 286 -57.39 -20.41 -4.12
N PRO A 287 -58.52 -20.23 -4.79
CA PRO A 287 -59.36 -21.37 -5.18
C PRO A 287 -58.62 -22.31 -6.11
N ARG A 288 -58.87 -23.64 -5.93
CA ARG A 288 -58.19 -24.70 -6.68
C ARG A 288 -58.20 -24.54 -8.22
N THR A 289 -59.18 -23.83 -8.75
CA THR A 289 -59.30 -23.52 -10.18
C THR A 289 -58.22 -22.57 -10.72
N ALA A 290 -57.68 -21.68 -9.88
CA ALA A 290 -56.62 -20.77 -10.27
C ALA A 290 -55.24 -21.47 -10.41
N TRP A 291 -55.05 -22.59 -9.72
CA TRP A 291 -53.82 -23.36 -9.80
C TRP A 291 -53.60 -24.04 -11.15
N VAL A 292 -54.68 -24.30 -11.91
CA VAL A 292 -54.57 -24.90 -13.25
C VAL A 292 -54.00 -23.90 -14.24
N MET A 293 -54.41 -22.61 -14.15
CA MET A 293 -53.91 -21.53 -15.03
C MET A 293 -52.44 -21.20 -14.70
N VAL A 294 -52.08 -21.15 -13.42
CA VAL A 294 -50.68 -20.88 -13.00
C VAL A 294 -49.75 -21.99 -13.46
N ARG A 295 -50.21 -23.26 -13.47
CA ARG A 295 -49.39 -24.37 -14.01
C ARG A 295 -49.17 -24.28 -15.52
N ALA A 296 -50.12 -23.75 -16.29
CA ALA A 296 -49.96 -23.54 -17.73
C ALA A 296 -48.94 -22.42 -18.01
N ASP A 297 -49.02 -21.29 -17.28
CA ASP A 297 -48.11 -20.18 -17.41
C ASP A 297 -46.68 -20.51 -16.93
N LEU A 298 -46.54 -21.33 -15.87
CA LEU A 298 -45.22 -21.78 -15.40
C LEU A 298 -44.50 -22.73 -16.39
N ARG A 299 -45.23 -23.48 -17.20
CA ARG A 299 -44.64 -24.28 -18.29
C ARG A 299 -44.12 -23.40 -19.43
N PHE A 300 -44.85 -22.33 -19.75
CA PHE A 300 -44.46 -21.37 -20.79
C PHE A 300 -43.27 -20.53 -20.35
N THR A 301 -43.23 -20.06 -19.11
CA THR A 301 -42.11 -19.31 -18.51
C THR A 301 -40.86 -20.17 -18.32
N ARG A 302 -41.01 -21.44 -17.94
CA ARG A 302 -39.85 -22.36 -17.89
C ARG A 302 -39.16 -22.54 -19.23
N ALA A 303 -39.92 -22.65 -20.31
CA ALA A 303 -39.40 -22.78 -21.68
C ALA A 303 -38.74 -21.44 -22.14
N SER A 304 -39.26 -20.32 -21.70
CA SER A 304 -38.67 -18.98 -22.00
C SER A 304 -37.43 -18.68 -21.18
N ILE A 305 -37.44 -19.01 -19.89
CA ILE A 305 -36.26 -18.87 -19.00
C ILE A 305 -35.15 -19.79 -19.43
N GLY A 306 -35.46 -21.05 -19.82
CA GLY A 306 -34.46 -21.99 -20.37
C GLY A 306 -33.76 -21.41 -21.61
N ARG A 307 -34.51 -20.79 -22.53
CA ARG A 307 -33.94 -20.15 -23.73
C ARG A 307 -33.09 -18.89 -23.38
N VAL A 308 -33.49 -18.09 -22.39
CA VAL A 308 -32.73 -16.94 -21.94
C VAL A 308 -31.46 -17.36 -21.21
N VAL A 309 -31.51 -18.41 -20.36
CA VAL A 309 -30.34 -18.94 -19.65
C VAL A 309 -29.34 -19.57 -20.64
N VAL A 310 -29.82 -20.32 -21.64
CA VAL A 310 -28.94 -20.89 -22.67
C VAL A 310 -28.29 -19.78 -23.50
N ARG A 311 -29.04 -18.74 -23.89
CA ARG A 311 -28.48 -17.58 -24.62
C ARG A 311 -27.49 -16.77 -23.75
N ARG A 312 -27.78 -16.57 -22.47
CA ARG A 312 -26.83 -15.92 -21.54
C ARG A 312 -25.57 -16.73 -21.35
N ASN A 313 -25.68 -18.06 -21.21
CA ASN A 313 -24.52 -18.94 -21.08
C ASN A 313 -23.71 -19.01 -22.38
N ALA A 314 -24.35 -19.02 -23.55
CA ALA A 314 -23.65 -18.92 -24.83
C ALA A 314 -22.95 -17.57 -25.02
N LYS A 315 -23.59 -16.45 -24.60
CA LYS A 315 -22.99 -15.12 -24.60
C LYS A 315 -21.82 -15.02 -23.61
N ARG A 316 -21.94 -15.63 -22.42
CA ARG A 316 -20.83 -15.75 -21.44
C ARG A 316 -19.68 -16.60 -21.98
N ARG A 317 -19.95 -17.74 -22.64
CA ARG A 317 -18.92 -18.56 -23.28
C ARG A 317 -18.22 -17.83 -24.42
N ARG A 318 -18.96 -17.09 -25.27
CA ARG A 318 -18.35 -16.23 -26.30
C ARG A 318 -17.50 -15.10 -25.70
N ARG A 319 -17.96 -14.42 -24.64
CA ARG A 319 -17.18 -13.40 -23.95
C ARG A 319 -15.92 -13.97 -23.29
N ARG A 320 -16.01 -15.16 -22.66
CA ARG A 320 -14.84 -15.87 -22.14
C ARG A 320 -13.86 -16.27 -23.23
N ALA A 321 -14.34 -16.75 -24.37
CA ALA A 321 -13.48 -17.10 -25.52
C ALA A 321 -12.81 -15.88 -26.14
N VAL A 322 -13.50 -14.73 -26.20
CA VAL A 322 -12.93 -13.46 -26.66
C VAL A 322 -11.92 -12.93 -25.65
N ALA A 323 -12.21 -13.01 -24.34
CA ALA A 323 -11.30 -12.63 -23.28
C ALA A 323 -10.04 -13.51 -23.23
N LEU A 324 -10.20 -14.83 -23.42
CA LEU A 324 -9.06 -15.77 -23.55
C LEU A 324 -8.20 -15.46 -24.77
N ARG A 325 -8.80 -15.18 -25.94
CA ARG A 325 -8.04 -14.79 -27.13
C ARG A 325 -7.38 -13.41 -26.97
N ALA A 326 -8.00 -12.48 -26.27
CA ALA A 326 -7.39 -11.19 -25.93
C ALA A 326 -6.24 -11.36 -24.95
N LEU A 327 -6.35 -12.26 -23.99
CA LEU A 327 -5.28 -12.66 -23.06
C LEU A 327 -4.13 -13.36 -23.81
N GLU A 328 -4.43 -14.27 -24.73
CA GLU A 328 -3.43 -14.92 -25.59
C GLU A 328 -2.75 -13.91 -26.52
N ALA A 329 -3.49 -12.98 -27.12
CA ALA A 329 -2.93 -11.91 -27.95
C ALA A 329 -2.12 -10.90 -27.11
N HIS A 330 -2.52 -10.64 -25.87
CA HIS A 330 -1.77 -9.82 -24.92
C HIS A 330 -0.49 -10.54 -24.50
N ALA A 331 -0.59 -11.79 -24.10
CA ALA A 331 0.57 -12.65 -23.81
C ALA A 331 1.53 -12.73 -25.00
N GLN A 332 1.03 -12.85 -26.24
CA GLN A 332 1.87 -12.86 -27.45
C GLN A 332 2.50 -11.51 -27.76
N ARG A 333 1.90 -10.38 -27.38
CA ARG A 333 2.53 -9.06 -27.49
C ARG A 333 3.70 -8.90 -26.53
N PHE A 334 3.63 -9.50 -25.35
CA PHE A 334 4.72 -9.53 -24.38
C PHE A 334 5.68 -10.71 -24.61
N ALA A 335 5.28 -11.74 -25.35
CA ALA A 335 6.10 -12.89 -25.76
C ALA A 335 6.96 -12.63 -27.00
N ARG A 336 6.96 -11.42 -27.56
CA ARG A 336 8.04 -11.09 -28.48
C ARG A 336 9.32 -11.05 -27.66
N PRO A 337 10.31 -11.91 -27.97
CA PRO A 337 11.60 -11.83 -27.34
C PRO A 337 12.16 -10.45 -27.69
N HIS A 338 12.11 -9.52 -26.76
CA HIS A 338 13.08 -8.45 -26.79
C HIS A 338 14.41 -9.16 -26.50
N HIS A 339 15.24 -9.26 -27.52
CA HIS A 339 16.65 -9.60 -27.43
C HIS A 339 17.37 -8.61 -26.50
N ILE A 340 17.05 -8.64 -25.22
CA ILE A 340 17.69 -7.80 -24.19
C ILE A 340 18.95 -8.49 -23.69
N TYR A 341 19.10 -9.81 -23.91
CA TYR A 341 20.29 -10.57 -23.52
C TYR A 341 21.37 -10.64 -24.59
N ASP A 342 21.07 -10.32 -25.85
CA ASP A 342 22.07 -10.36 -26.93
C ASP A 342 22.88 -9.06 -27.08
N GLU A 343 22.52 -7.96 -26.38
CA GLU A 343 23.28 -6.71 -26.38
C GLU A 343 24.13 -6.48 -25.11
N LEU A 344 24.14 -7.42 -24.16
CA LEU A 344 24.91 -7.29 -22.92
C LEU A 344 26.06 -8.30 -22.79
N PHE A 345 26.40 -9.07 -23.87
CA PHE A 345 27.61 -9.87 -23.95
C PHE A 345 28.36 -9.65 -25.24
#